data_e4a3228021212fa3a21c02dce2bd1527
#
_entry.id   e4a3228021212fa3a21c02dce2bd1527
#
_cell.length_a   1.000
_cell.length_b   1.000
_cell.length_c   1.000
_cell.angle_alpha   90.00
_cell.angle_beta   90.00
_cell.angle_gamma   90.00
#
_symmetry.space_group_name_H-M   'P 1'
#
loop_
_entity.id
_entity.type
_entity.pdbx_description
1 polymer ?
#
loop_
_entity_poly.entity_id
_entity_poly.type
_entity_poly.pdbx_seq_one_letter_code
_entity_poly.pdbx_strand_id
1 'polypeptide(L)'
;MDNSQSSKKTADKSTNCHLSIVNCQLKKHIPNTITCCNLLSGCVAAMFAFEGMYLFAFICIIMGAVFDFFDGLTARALKVSSPIGKELDSLADVITFGFAPAAMVFSWLRECSDTNLCTLVATIVPFFAFLLVAFSALRLAKFNVDERQTSSFIGLPTPANALFWGALVLGSHDAIVAHPYGWVLVIALVMLFSWLLVAEIPMFSLKFKSLAWKANRTAYIFLIVSLVLLILLGLNGLSAVIGWYIILSILTQKRA
;
A
#
# COMPACT_ATOMS: atom_id res chain seq x y z
N MET A 1 -12.95 17.42 62.82
CA MET A 1 -13.19 16.15 62.10
C MET A 1 -13.18 16.27 60.56
N ASP A 2 -12.65 17.36 60.00
CA ASP A 2 -12.84 17.69 58.56
C ASP A 2 -11.61 17.49 57.67
N ASN A 3 -10.43 17.22 58.25
CA ASN A 3 -9.20 17.11 57.46
C ASN A 3 -8.93 15.71 56.81
N SER A 4 -9.61 14.67 57.28
CA SER A 4 -9.43 13.30 56.80
C SER A 4 -10.22 12.98 55.52
N GLN A 5 -11.32 13.68 55.30
CA GLN A 5 -12.16 13.51 54.09
C GLN A 5 -11.56 14.24 52.87
N SER A 6 -10.89 15.40 53.09
CA SER A 6 -10.26 16.17 52.02
C SER A 6 -9.02 15.42 51.47
N SER A 7 -8.24 14.77 52.34
CA SER A 7 -7.05 14.00 51.93
C SER A 7 -7.41 12.75 51.15
N LYS A 8 -8.52 12.04 51.48
CA LYS A 8 -9.00 10.87 50.72
C LYS A 8 -9.53 11.23 49.35
N LYS A 9 -10.24 12.38 49.20
CA LYS A 9 -10.74 12.85 47.89
C LYS A 9 -9.62 13.25 46.94
N THR A 10 -8.53 13.86 47.43
CA THR A 10 -7.36 14.21 46.60
C THR A 10 -6.57 12.98 46.19
N ALA A 11 -6.38 12.00 47.05
CA ALA A 11 -5.70 10.74 46.73
C ALA A 11 -6.49 9.93 45.69
N ASP A 12 -7.81 9.82 45.82
CA ASP A 12 -8.71 9.11 44.86
C ASP A 12 -8.73 9.79 43.49
N LYS A 13 -8.68 11.11 43.44
CA LYS A 13 -8.63 11.90 42.21
C LYS A 13 -7.27 11.77 41.48
N SER A 14 -6.16 11.64 42.23
CA SER A 14 -4.83 11.41 41.66
C SER A 14 -4.68 9.98 41.13
N THR A 15 -5.22 8.99 41.83
CA THR A 15 -5.21 7.57 41.41
C THR A 15 -6.08 7.35 40.17
N ASN A 16 -7.25 7.95 40.11
CA ASN A 16 -8.14 7.90 38.93
C ASN A 16 -7.52 8.63 37.72
N CYS A 17 -6.80 9.73 37.92
CA CYS A 17 -6.06 10.42 36.86
C CYS A 17 -4.91 9.55 36.33
N HIS A 18 -4.15 8.89 37.21
CA HIS A 18 -3.05 8.00 36.83
C HIS A 18 -3.59 6.77 36.06
N LEU A 19 -4.69 6.17 36.51
CA LEU A 19 -5.33 5.03 35.85
C LEU A 19 -5.87 5.40 34.46
N SER A 20 -6.41 6.60 34.30
CA SER A 20 -6.90 7.09 33.01
C SER A 20 -5.77 7.34 32.01
N ILE A 21 -4.61 7.86 32.47
CA ILE A 21 -3.40 8.07 31.66
C ILE A 21 -2.82 6.72 31.21
N VAL A 22 -2.68 5.76 32.13
CA VAL A 22 -2.19 4.41 31.81
C VAL A 22 -3.11 3.69 30.82
N ASN A 23 -4.44 3.76 31.02
CA ASN A 23 -5.41 3.20 30.08
C ASN A 23 -5.36 3.88 28.70
N CYS A 24 -5.15 5.18 28.63
CA CYS A 24 -5.00 5.92 27.38
C CYS A 24 -3.70 5.53 26.65
N GLN A 25 -2.61 5.35 27.40
CA GLN A 25 -1.35 4.87 26.82
C GLN A 25 -1.46 3.44 26.31
N LEU A 26 -2.04 2.54 27.10
CA LEU A 26 -2.24 1.14 26.71
C LEU A 26 -3.07 1.00 25.43
N LYS A 27 -4.12 1.81 25.29
CA LYS A 27 -4.97 1.84 24.09
C LYS A 27 -4.24 2.30 22.83
N LYS A 28 -3.19 3.13 22.93
CA LYS A 28 -2.37 3.55 21.79
C LYS A 28 -1.41 2.46 21.30
N HIS A 29 -1.03 1.52 22.15
CA HIS A 29 -0.13 0.43 21.76
C HIS A 29 -0.80 -0.61 20.86
N ILE A 30 -2.12 -0.79 20.94
CA ILE A 30 -2.84 -1.80 20.15
C ILE A 30 -2.73 -1.51 18.64
N PRO A 31 -3.09 -0.32 18.11
CA PRO A 31 -2.89 -0.01 16.69
C PRO A 31 -1.43 -0.15 16.27
N ASN A 32 -0.49 0.42 17.05
CA ASN A 32 0.93 0.36 16.73
C ASN A 32 1.47 -1.08 16.63
N THR A 33 0.95 -2.01 17.45
CA THR A 33 1.32 -3.42 17.36
C THR A 33 0.82 -4.04 16.05
N ILE A 34 -0.39 -3.69 15.60
CA ILE A 34 -0.93 -4.15 14.31
C ILE A 34 -0.11 -3.58 13.16
N THR A 35 0.30 -2.30 13.23
CA THR A 35 1.21 -1.68 12.26
C THR A 35 2.57 -2.38 12.22
N CYS A 36 3.10 -2.82 13.38
CA CYS A 36 4.31 -3.64 13.42
C CYS A 36 4.11 -5.01 12.73
N CYS A 37 2.91 -5.61 12.83
CA CYS A 37 2.60 -6.84 12.09
C CYS A 37 2.56 -6.59 10.57
N ASN A 38 2.03 -5.43 10.11
CA ASN A 38 2.14 -4.99 8.72
C ASN A 38 3.62 -4.94 8.28
N LEU A 39 4.46 -4.23 9.02
CA LEU A 39 5.90 -4.12 8.75
C LEU A 39 6.59 -5.50 8.66
N LEU A 40 6.36 -6.37 9.63
CA LEU A 40 6.94 -7.72 9.65
C LEU A 40 6.48 -8.54 8.45
N SER A 41 5.20 -8.44 8.08
CA SER A 41 4.66 -9.10 6.88
C SER A 41 5.36 -8.62 5.61
N GLY A 42 5.65 -7.32 5.49
CA GLY A 42 6.42 -6.75 4.39
C GLY A 42 7.86 -7.25 4.34
N CYS A 43 8.54 -7.35 5.49
CA CYS A 43 9.88 -7.92 5.58
C CYS A 43 9.92 -9.39 5.12
N VAL A 44 8.98 -10.20 5.58
CA VAL A 44 8.86 -11.62 5.18
C VAL A 44 8.54 -11.73 3.70
N ALA A 45 7.65 -10.86 3.17
CA ALA A 45 7.34 -10.80 1.74
C ALA A 45 8.58 -10.54 0.89
N ALA A 46 9.44 -9.60 1.31
CA ALA A 46 10.68 -9.29 0.60
C ALA A 46 11.65 -10.47 0.61
N MET A 47 11.76 -11.20 1.72
CA MET A 47 12.59 -12.41 1.78
C MET A 47 12.10 -13.48 0.79
N PHE A 48 10.80 -13.79 0.79
CA PHE A 48 10.23 -14.71 -0.19
C PHE A 48 10.42 -14.24 -1.64
N ALA A 49 10.36 -12.93 -1.88
CA ALA A 49 10.59 -12.37 -3.20
C ALA A 49 12.03 -12.61 -3.70
N PHE A 50 13.04 -12.44 -2.84
CA PHE A 50 14.45 -12.72 -3.18
C PHE A 50 14.73 -14.22 -3.38
N GLU A 51 13.98 -15.09 -2.73
CA GLU A 51 14.02 -16.55 -2.91
C GLU A 51 13.27 -17.02 -4.19
N GLY A 52 12.64 -16.10 -4.95
CA GLY A 52 11.81 -16.46 -6.11
C GLY A 52 10.45 -17.06 -5.74
N MET A 53 10.07 -17.06 -4.46
CA MET A 53 8.80 -17.60 -3.96
C MET A 53 7.68 -16.56 -4.08
N TYR A 54 7.40 -16.11 -5.30
CA TYR A 54 6.52 -14.96 -5.57
C TYR A 54 5.11 -15.09 -5.03
N LEU A 55 4.54 -16.31 -5.02
CA LEU A 55 3.20 -16.55 -4.47
C LEU A 55 3.16 -16.25 -2.96
N PHE A 56 4.15 -16.72 -2.20
CA PHE A 56 4.23 -16.47 -0.76
C PHE A 56 4.53 -15.00 -0.47
N ALA A 57 5.39 -14.37 -1.28
CA ALA A 57 5.64 -12.93 -1.20
C ALA A 57 4.34 -12.13 -1.37
N PHE A 58 3.55 -12.45 -2.38
CA PHE A 58 2.29 -11.76 -2.65
C PHE A 58 1.24 -12.00 -1.55
N ILE A 59 1.13 -13.23 -1.03
CA ILE A 59 0.26 -13.52 0.12
C ILE A 59 0.65 -12.66 1.33
N CYS A 60 1.95 -12.54 1.63
CA CYS A 60 2.44 -11.69 2.71
C CYS A 60 2.13 -10.20 2.47
N ILE A 61 2.24 -9.70 1.23
CA ILE A 61 1.82 -8.32 0.89
C ILE A 61 0.33 -8.12 1.16
N ILE A 62 -0.52 -9.07 0.78
CA ILE A 62 -1.96 -9.02 1.08
C ILE A 62 -2.22 -9.05 2.58
N MET A 63 -1.52 -9.89 3.35
CA MET A 63 -1.63 -9.92 4.81
C MET A 63 -1.21 -8.59 5.42
N GLY A 64 -0.16 -7.96 4.90
CA GLY A 64 0.26 -6.62 5.30
C GLY A 64 -0.85 -5.59 5.04
N ALA A 65 -1.50 -5.62 3.88
CA ALA A 65 -2.63 -4.74 3.56
C ALA A 65 -3.84 -4.96 4.49
N VAL A 66 -4.06 -6.18 4.94
CA VAL A 66 -5.08 -6.49 5.95
C VAL A 66 -4.71 -5.88 7.30
N PHE A 67 -3.46 -6.00 7.74
CA PHE A 67 -3.00 -5.39 8.99
C PHE A 67 -3.08 -3.85 8.94
N ASP A 68 -2.66 -3.22 7.84
CA ASP A 68 -2.78 -1.79 7.60
C ASP A 68 -4.25 -1.31 7.72
N PHE A 69 -5.18 -2.03 7.09
CA PHE A 69 -6.60 -1.72 7.23
C PHE A 69 -7.09 -1.82 8.68
N PHE A 70 -6.65 -2.86 9.42
CA PHE A 70 -7.10 -3.09 10.79
C PHE A 70 -6.46 -2.12 11.79
N ASP A 71 -5.23 -1.64 11.61
CA ASP A 71 -4.64 -0.66 12.52
C ASP A 71 -5.37 0.69 12.43
N GLY A 72 -5.68 1.15 11.20
CA GLY A 72 -6.49 2.35 10.98
C GLY A 72 -7.93 2.21 11.49
N LEU A 73 -8.54 1.02 11.35
CA LEU A 73 -9.86 0.74 11.92
C LEU A 73 -9.83 0.77 13.45
N THR A 74 -8.83 0.12 14.06
CA THR A 74 -8.65 0.03 15.51
C THR A 74 -8.35 1.40 16.12
N ALA A 75 -7.49 2.21 15.50
CA ALA A 75 -7.20 3.56 15.95
C ALA A 75 -8.47 4.43 15.99
N ARG A 76 -9.31 4.34 14.95
CA ARG A 76 -10.61 5.05 14.88
C ARG A 76 -11.60 4.53 15.91
N ALA A 77 -11.72 3.21 16.07
CA ALA A 77 -12.65 2.59 17.04
C ALA A 77 -12.29 2.95 18.49
N LEU A 78 -11.00 2.96 18.81
CA LEU A 78 -10.50 3.32 20.14
C LEU A 78 -10.41 4.86 20.35
N LYS A 79 -10.66 5.65 19.30
CA LYS A 79 -10.52 7.12 19.29
C LYS A 79 -9.14 7.57 19.79
N VAL A 80 -8.08 6.87 19.35
CA VAL A 80 -6.69 7.18 19.66
C VAL A 80 -5.97 7.58 18.40
N SER A 81 -5.15 8.63 18.50
CA SER A 81 -4.18 8.99 17.47
C SER A 81 -2.88 9.38 18.16
N SER A 82 -1.75 9.08 17.56
CA SER A 82 -0.46 9.54 18.03
C SER A 82 0.43 9.93 16.84
N PRO A 83 1.27 10.98 16.97
CA PRO A 83 2.24 11.32 15.93
C PRO A 83 3.14 10.12 15.58
N ILE A 84 3.61 9.38 16.58
CA ILE A 84 4.43 8.17 16.38
C ILE A 84 3.68 7.10 15.58
N GLY A 85 2.38 6.90 15.86
CA GLY A 85 1.58 5.92 15.11
C GLY A 85 1.47 6.26 13.62
N LYS A 86 1.28 7.54 13.29
CA LYS A 86 1.22 8.01 11.90
C LYS A 86 2.55 7.81 11.15
N GLU A 87 3.67 8.10 11.80
CA GLU A 87 4.99 7.90 11.21
C GLU A 87 5.32 6.40 11.06
N LEU A 88 4.98 5.59 12.07
CA LEU A 88 5.18 4.14 12.05
C LEU A 88 4.38 3.49 10.92
N ASP A 89 3.14 3.90 10.70
CA ASP A 89 2.27 3.49 9.61
C ASP A 89 2.92 3.77 8.25
N SER A 90 3.38 5.00 8.04
CA SER A 90 4.09 5.36 6.80
C SER A 90 5.37 4.55 6.58
N LEU A 91 6.13 4.26 7.64
CA LEU A 91 7.35 3.45 7.54
C LEU A 91 7.03 1.98 7.22
N ALA A 92 5.98 1.43 7.84
CA ALA A 92 5.50 0.08 7.55
C ALA A 92 5.05 -0.04 6.09
N ASP A 93 4.30 0.94 5.60
CA ASP A 93 3.82 1.00 4.22
C ASP A 93 4.94 1.07 3.18
N VAL A 94 6.02 1.82 3.46
CA VAL A 94 7.21 1.83 2.57
C VAL A 94 7.79 0.43 2.42
N ILE A 95 7.84 -0.36 3.49
CA ILE A 95 8.37 -1.72 3.43
C ILE A 95 7.38 -2.67 2.75
N THR A 96 6.13 -2.66 3.17
CA THR A 96 5.13 -3.63 2.70
C THR A 96 4.66 -3.35 1.28
N PHE A 97 4.44 -2.07 0.92
CA PHE A 97 3.88 -1.69 -0.38
C PHE A 97 4.89 -1.01 -1.31
N GLY A 98 6.09 -0.67 -0.81
CA GLY A 98 7.20 -0.17 -1.62
C GLY A 98 8.27 -1.24 -1.83
N PHE A 99 8.92 -1.68 -0.75
CA PHE A 99 10.10 -2.56 -0.83
C PHE A 99 9.76 -3.99 -1.22
N ALA A 100 8.73 -4.61 -0.63
CA ALA A 100 8.37 -5.99 -0.93
C ALA A 100 8.00 -6.20 -2.42
N PRO A 101 7.12 -5.40 -3.06
CA PRO A 101 6.87 -5.53 -4.49
C PRO A 101 8.09 -5.17 -5.34
N ALA A 102 8.93 -4.21 -4.92
CA ALA A 102 10.18 -3.90 -5.61
C ALA A 102 11.17 -5.08 -5.57
N ALA A 103 11.23 -5.83 -4.46
CA ALA A 103 12.02 -7.06 -4.35
C ALA A 103 11.52 -8.14 -5.31
N MET A 104 10.19 -8.30 -5.48
CA MET A 104 9.63 -9.20 -6.49
C MET A 104 10.07 -8.79 -7.90
N VAL A 105 9.97 -7.51 -8.25
CA VAL A 105 10.37 -6.98 -9.56
C VAL A 105 11.87 -7.08 -9.77
N PHE A 106 12.67 -6.87 -8.73
CA PHE A 106 14.13 -7.04 -8.77
C PHE A 106 14.52 -8.48 -9.14
N SER A 107 13.96 -9.47 -8.43
CA SER A 107 14.24 -10.88 -8.71
C SER A 107 13.77 -11.27 -10.11
N TRP A 108 12.60 -10.80 -10.52
CA TRP A 108 12.08 -11.02 -11.86
C TRP A 108 12.95 -10.41 -12.96
N LEU A 109 13.41 -9.15 -12.81
CA LEU A 109 14.34 -8.51 -13.75
C LEU A 109 15.67 -9.24 -13.81
N ARG A 110 16.16 -9.80 -12.70
CA ARG A 110 17.37 -10.60 -12.68
C ARG A 110 17.22 -11.86 -13.54
N GLU A 111 16.12 -12.57 -13.43
CA GLU A 111 15.81 -13.73 -14.26
C GLU A 111 15.68 -13.38 -15.75
N CYS A 112 15.01 -12.26 -16.09
CA CYS A 112 14.90 -11.77 -17.46
C CYS A 112 16.27 -11.37 -18.07
N SER A 113 17.18 -10.88 -17.23
CA SER A 113 18.46 -10.33 -17.67
C SER A 113 19.53 -11.40 -17.90
N ASP A 114 19.50 -12.48 -17.15
CA ASP A 114 20.49 -13.55 -17.19
C ASP A 114 20.56 -14.25 -18.56
N THR A 115 19.49 -14.17 -19.34
CA THR A 115 19.36 -14.92 -20.61
C THR A 115 19.90 -14.20 -21.85
N ASN A 116 19.94 -12.86 -21.88
CA ASN A 116 20.12 -12.11 -23.14
C ASN A 116 21.00 -10.85 -23.07
N LEU A 117 21.57 -10.48 -21.92
CA LEU A 117 22.31 -9.25 -21.75
C LEU A 117 23.81 -9.47 -21.52
N CYS A 118 24.63 -8.46 -21.90
CA CYS A 118 26.01 -8.35 -21.44
C CYS A 118 26.06 -8.34 -19.90
N THR A 119 26.96 -9.05 -19.28
CA THR A 119 27.10 -9.28 -17.85
C THR A 119 26.97 -7.99 -17.00
N LEU A 120 27.55 -6.89 -17.44
CA LEU A 120 27.48 -5.60 -16.73
C LEU A 120 26.04 -5.07 -16.70
N VAL A 121 25.34 -5.10 -17.83
CA VAL A 121 23.96 -4.61 -17.96
C VAL A 121 23.01 -5.52 -17.17
N ALA A 122 23.19 -6.84 -17.26
CA ALA A 122 22.43 -7.82 -16.49
C ALA A 122 22.53 -7.59 -14.97
N THR A 123 23.68 -7.15 -14.48
CA THR A 123 23.90 -6.84 -13.07
C THR A 123 23.21 -5.54 -12.63
N ILE A 124 23.16 -4.50 -13.49
CA ILE A 124 22.66 -3.17 -13.12
C ILE A 124 21.15 -3.07 -13.32
N VAL A 125 20.59 -3.66 -14.35
CA VAL A 125 19.18 -3.56 -14.74
C VAL A 125 18.21 -3.88 -13.60
N PRO A 126 18.39 -4.93 -12.78
CA PRO A 126 17.46 -5.25 -11.69
C PRO A 126 17.30 -4.14 -10.65
N PHE A 127 18.34 -3.33 -10.42
CA PHE A 127 18.30 -2.26 -9.42
C PHE A 127 17.33 -1.12 -9.76
N PHE A 128 16.89 -1.00 -11.02
CA PHE A 128 15.84 -0.06 -11.39
C PHE A 128 14.51 -0.35 -10.65
N ALA A 129 14.26 -1.58 -10.23
CA ALA A 129 13.11 -1.92 -9.42
C ALA A 129 13.00 -1.07 -8.14
N PHE A 130 14.12 -0.67 -7.55
CA PHE A 130 14.12 0.13 -6.32
C PHE A 130 13.69 1.59 -6.50
N LEU A 131 13.48 2.06 -7.74
CA LEU A 131 12.77 3.31 -7.99
C LEU A 131 11.35 3.26 -7.41
N LEU A 132 10.69 2.10 -7.45
CA LEU A 132 9.38 1.92 -6.82
C LEU A 132 9.40 2.23 -5.32
N VAL A 133 10.49 1.85 -4.62
CA VAL A 133 10.66 2.15 -3.18
C VAL A 133 10.81 3.65 -2.97
N ALA A 134 11.73 4.27 -3.70
CA ALA A 134 12.04 5.70 -3.57
C ALA A 134 10.79 6.55 -3.83
N PHE A 135 10.04 6.24 -4.89
CA PHE A 135 8.83 6.98 -5.24
C PHE A 135 7.64 6.65 -4.32
N SER A 136 7.56 5.44 -3.76
CA SER A 136 6.59 5.11 -2.70
C SER A 136 6.85 5.90 -1.43
N ALA A 137 8.10 5.98 -0.98
CA ALA A 137 8.50 6.77 0.18
C ALA A 137 8.22 8.27 -0.05
N LEU A 138 8.58 8.80 -1.23
CA LEU A 138 8.30 10.19 -1.60
C LEU A 138 6.80 10.50 -1.61
N ARG A 139 5.97 9.57 -2.13
CA ARG A 139 4.52 9.70 -2.12
C ARG A 139 3.97 9.78 -0.70
N LEU A 140 4.38 8.86 0.19
CA LEU A 140 3.91 8.84 1.59
C LEU A 140 4.37 10.09 2.36
N ALA A 141 5.60 10.55 2.12
CA ALA A 141 6.09 11.81 2.69
C ALA A 141 5.25 13.02 2.21
N LYS A 142 4.95 13.11 0.89
CA LYS A 142 4.05 14.15 0.36
C LYS A 142 2.66 14.06 0.99
N PHE A 143 2.10 12.85 1.11
CA PHE A 143 0.78 12.63 1.70
C PHE A 143 0.72 13.10 3.17
N ASN A 144 1.78 12.90 3.94
CA ASN A 144 1.83 13.30 5.33
C ASN A 144 1.88 14.82 5.56
N VAL A 145 2.40 15.56 4.58
CA VAL A 145 2.58 17.03 4.65
C VAL A 145 1.45 17.78 3.92
N ASP A 146 0.78 17.18 2.95
CA ASP A 146 -0.21 17.87 2.10
C ASP A 146 -1.60 17.89 2.75
N GLU A 147 -2.01 19.07 3.23
CA GLU A 147 -3.32 19.30 3.85
C GLU A 147 -4.50 19.26 2.84
N ARG A 148 -4.23 19.33 1.52
CA ARG A 148 -5.26 19.33 0.47
C ARG A 148 -5.94 17.97 0.28
N GLN A 149 -5.35 16.88 0.80
CA GLN A 149 -5.79 15.50 0.56
C GLN A 149 -6.94 15.02 1.47
N THR A 150 -7.73 15.93 2.02
CA THR A 150 -8.88 15.57 2.90
C THR A 150 -10.08 14.99 2.15
N SER A 151 -10.24 15.30 0.86
CA SER A 151 -11.43 14.91 0.07
C SER A 151 -11.16 13.97 -1.10
N SER A 152 -9.95 13.96 -1.68
CA SER A 152 -9.56 13.11 -2.81
C SER A 152 -8.11 12.65 -2.69
N PHE A 153 -7.82 11.44 -3.16
CA PHE A 153 -6.45 10.95 -3.24
C PHE A 153 -5.76 11.53 -4.47
N ILE A 154 -4.55 12.07 -4.28
CA ILE A 154 -3.69 12.54 -5.36
C ILE A 154 -2.58 11.51 -5.58
N GLY A 155 -2.43 11.03 -6.82
CA GLY A 155 -1.47 9.99 -7.20
C GLY A 155 -1.94 8.56 -6.88
N LEU A 156 -1.24 7.58 -7.45
CA LEU A 156 -1.56 6.15 -7.28
C LEU A 156 -1.34 5.72 -5.82
N PRO A 157 -2.32 5.08 -5.15
CA PRO A 157 -2.14 4.53 -3.80
C PRO A 157 -1.05 3.46 -3.76
N THR A 158 -0.16 3.49 -2.73
CA THR A 158 0.93 2.51 -2.56
C THR A 158 0.43 1.07 -2.46
N PRO A 159 -0.68 0.74 -1.76
CA PRO A 159 -1.22 -0.61 -1.77
C PRO A 159 -1.69 -1.07 -3.16
N ALA A 160 -2.30 -0.17 -3.95
CA ALA A 160 -2.71 -0.50 -5.32
C ALA A 160 -1.50 -0.79 -6.22
N ASN A 161 -0.42 0.00 -6.09
CA ASN A 161 0.84 -0.26 -6.77
C ASN A 161 1.41 -1.64 -6.41
N ALA A 162 1.43 -2.00 -5.12
CA ALA A 162 1.92 -3.29 -4.64
C ALA A 162 1.10 -4.47 -5.18
N LEU A 163 -0.22 -4.35 -5.18
CA LEU A 163 -1.13 -5.36 -5.73
C LEU A 163 -0.96 -5.51 -7.26
N PHE A 164 -0.74 -4.41 -7.98
CA PHE A 164 -0.45 -4.44 -9.41
C PHE A 164 0.80 -5.29 -9.70
N TRP A 165 1.91 -4.97 -9.04
CA TRP A 165 3.18 -5.65 -9.28
C TRP A 165 3.14 -7.11 -8.85
N GLY A 166 2.58 -7.41 -7.66
CA GLY A 166 2.43 -8.79 -7.20
C GLY A 166 1.61 -9.65 -8.14
N ALA A 167 0.48 -9.15 -8.62
CA ALA A 167 -0.37 -9.87 -9.56
C ALA A 167 0.27 -9.99 -10.95
N LEU A 168 0.97 -8.95 -11.43
CA LEU A 168 1.67 -8.98 -12.71
C LEU A 168 2.81 -10.02 -12.72
N VAL A 169 3.61 -10.04 -11.65
CA VAL A 169 4.68 -11.03 -11.50
C VAL A 169 4.09 -12.44 -11.50
N LEU A 170 3.05 -12.70 -10.70
CA LEU A 170 2.45 -14.04 -10.63
C LEU A 170 1.78 -14.51 -11.92
N GLY A 171 1.16 -13.60 -12.64
CA GLY A 171 0.36 -13.97 -13.80
C GLY A 171 1.10 -13.93 -15.13
N SER A 172 2.23 -13.17 -15.22
CA SER A 172 2.95 -12.95 -16.48
C SER A 172 4.42 -13.30 -16.42
N HIS A 173 4.89 -13.89 -15.30
CA HIS A 173 6.29 -14.21 -15.06
C HIS A 173 6.94 -14.94 -16.24
N ASP A 174 6.45 -16.14 -16.56
CA ASP A 174 7.06 -17.04 -17.55
C ASP A 174 7.02 -16.43 -18.97
N ALA A 175 5.91 -15.77 -19.32
CA ALA A 175 5.73 -15.15 -20.62
C ALA A 175 6.73 -14.01 -20.87
N ILE A 176 7.03 -13.22 -19.82
CA ILE A 176 7.94 -12.08 -19.92
C ILE A 176 9.39 -12.54 -19.84
N VAL A 177 9.72 -13.53 -19.01
CA VAL A 177 11.08 -14.13 -18.96
C VAL A 177 11.45 -14.79 -20.28
N ALA A 178 10.50 -15.47 -20.93
CA ALA A 178 10.72 -16.11 -22.23
C ALA A 178 10.92 -15.10 -23.39
N HIS A 179 10.50 -13.83 -23.21
CA HIS A 179 10.59 -12.83 -24.28
C HIS A 179 11.93 -12.08 -24.25
N PRO A 180 12.68 -12.00 -25.37
CA PRO A 180 14.03 -11.41 -25.41
C PRO A 180 14.09 -9.93 -24.95
N TYR A 181 13.01 -9.19 -25.07
CA TYR A 181 12.87 -7.79 -24.62
C TYR A 181 11.96 -7.64 -23.40
N GLY A 182 11.66 -8.72 -22.68
CA GLY A 182 10.79 -8.70 -21.50
C GLY A 182 11.27 -7.72 -20.43
N TRP A 183 12.58 -7.69 -20.19
CA TRP A 183 13.19 -6.74 -19.25
C TRP A 183 12.95 -5.26 -19.60
N VAL A 184 12.92 -4.90 -20.90
CA VAL A 184 12.63 -3.52 -21.35
C VAL A 184 11.21 -3.13 -20.98
N LEU A 185 10.25 -4.04 -21.20
CA LEU A 185 8.86 -3.81 -20.83
C LEU A 185 8.71 -3.60 -19.32
N VAL A 186 9.36 -4.44 -18.51
CA VAL A 186 9.31 -4.32 -17.05
C VAL A 186 9.91 -2.99 -16.59
N ILE A 187 11.06 -2.57 -17.12
CA ILE A 187 11.64 -1.26 -16.79
C ILE A 187 10.73 -0.11 -17.21
N ALA A 188 10.15 -0.16 -18.40
CA ALA A 188 9.22 0.88 -18.86
C ALA A 188 8.01 0.99 -17.91
N LEU A 189 7.48 -0.12 -17.44
CA LEU A 189 6.42 -0.15 -16.44
C LEU A 189 6.89 0.38 -15.08
N VAL A 190 8.10 0.03 -14.62
CA VAL A 190 8.69 0.58 -13.38
C VAL A 190 8.76 2.10 -13.45
N MET A 191 9.27 2.66 -14.54
CA MET A 191 9.35 4.10 -14.73
C MET A 191 7.96 4.76 -14.73
N LEU A 192 7.00 4.16 -15.45
CA LEU A 192 5.63 4.65 -15.51
C LEU A 192 4.96 4.65 -14.13
N PHE A 193 5.03 3.53 -13.38
CA PHE A 193 4.39 3.40 -12.08
C PHE A 193 5.08 4.25 -11.01
N SER A 194 6.40 4.39 -11.05
CA SER A 194 7.15 5.33 -10.21
C SER A 194 6.68 6.77 -10.44
N TRP A 195 6.51 7.17 -11.69
CA TRP A 195 5.95 8.50 -12.01
C TRP A 195 4.49 8.64 -11.52
N LEU A 196 3.63 7.62 -11.74
CA LEU A 196 2.22 7.64 -11.32
C LEU A 196 2.05 7.75 -9.79
N LEU A 197 2.98 7.23 -8.99
CA LEU A 197 2.96 7.35 -7.53
C LEU A 197 3.00 8.81 -7.07
N VAL A 198 3.77 9.68 -7.76
CA VAL A 198 3.98 11.09 -7.37
C VAL A 198 3.24 12.07 -8.29
N ALA A 199 2.61 11.60 -9.35
CA ALA A 199 1.85 12.41 -10.29
C ALA A 199 0.65 13.05 -9.58
N GLU A 200 0.38 14.33 -9.86
CA GLU A 200 -0.75 15.06 -9.30
C GLU A 200 -2.07 14.72 -10.04
N ILE A 201 -2.32 13.43 -10.24
CA ILE A 201 -3.54 12.94 -10.86
C ILE A 201 -4.55 12.64 -9.75
N PRO A 202 -5.68 13.34 -9.69
CA PRO A 202 -6.74 13.02 -8.72
C PRO A 202 -7.35 11.66 -9.08
N MET A 203 -7.20 10.71 -8.17
CA MET A 203 -7.78 9.38 -8.31
C MET A 203 -9.24 9.41 -7.85
N PHE A 204 -10.13 8.78 -8.63
CA PHE A 204 -11.53 8.73 -8.23
C PHE A 204 -11.72 7.87 -6.98
N SER A 205 -12.65 8.31 -6.12
CA SER A 205 -12.96 7.59 -4.87
C SER A 205 -14.17 6.69 -5.05
N LEU A 206 -14.07 5.43 -4.62
CA LEU A 206 -15.19 4.46 -4.58
C LEU A 206 -16.19 4.74 -3.45
N LYS A 207 -16.28 5.99 -2.96
CA LYS A 207 -17.25 6.36 -1.91
C LYS A 207 -18.64 6.47 -2.52
N PHE A 208 -19.52 5.54 -2.21
CA PHE A 208 -20.93 5.61 -2.57
C PHE A 208 -21.65 6.63 -1.69
N LYS A 209 -22.11 7.74 -2.27
CA LYS A 209 -22.95 8.74 -1.58
C LYS A 209 -24.43 8.31 -1.51
N SER A 210 -24.87 7.48 -2.45
CA SER A 210 -26.21 6.92 -2.55
C SER A 210 -26.18 5.67 -3.43
N LEU A 211 -27.19 4.79 -3.39
CA LEU A 211 -27.28 3.63 -4.29
C LEU A 211 -27.82 4.01 -5.70
N ALA A 212 -28.07 5.28 -5.96
CA ALA A 212 -28.61 5.72 -7.24
C ALA A 212 -27.59 5.59 -8.38
N TRP A 213 -27.97 4.90 -9.45
CA TRP A 213 -27.16 4.68 -10.65
C TRP A 213 -26.55 5.96 -11.23
N LYS A 214 -27.38 7.02 -11.37
CA LYS A 214 -26.92 8.30 -11.96
C LYS A 214 -25.80 8.97 -11.16
N ALA A 215 -25.81 8.83 -9.81
CA ALA A 215 -24.81 9.44 -8.94
C ALA A 215 -23.49 8.65 -8.88
N ASN A 216 -23.52 7.33 -9.17
CA ASN A 216 -22.37 6.44 -9.02
C ASN A 216 -22.01 5.70 -10.30
N ARG A 217 -22.35 6.25 -11.46
CA ARG A 217 -22.15 5.60 -12.77
C ARG A 217 -20.72 5.12 -12.98
N THR A 218 -19.72 5.92 -12.63
CA THR A 218 -18.29 5.59 -12.75
C THR A 218 -17.90 4.40 -11.87
N ALA A 219 -18.39 4.37 -10.62
CA ALA A 219 -18.11 3.27 -9.70
C ALA A 219 -18.75 1.95 -10.16
N TYR A 220 -19.98 1.99 -10.68
CA TYR A 220 -20.63 0.79 -11.24
C TYR A 220 -19.93 0.27 -12.49
N ILE A 221 -19.53 1.16 -13.42
CA ILE A 221 -18.76 0.77 -14.61
C ILE A 221 -17.42 0.16 -14.16
N PHE A 222 -16.75 0.76 -13.20
CA PHE A 222 -15.51 0.22 -12.64
C PHE A 222 -15.72 -1.21 -12.10
N LEU A 223 -16.73 -1.42 -11.27
CA LEU A 223 -17.00 -2.74 -10.65
C LEU A 223 -17.35 -3.81 -11.68
N ILE A 224 -18.20 -3.49 -12.66
CA ILE A 224 -18.60 -4.45 -13.70
C ILE A 224 -17.39 -4.86 -14.54
N VAL A 225 -16.62 -3.89 -15.03
CA VAL A 225 -15.43 -4.17 -15.85
C VAL A 225 -14.37 -4.91 -15.03
N SER A 226 -14.17 -4.55 -13.76
CA SER A 226 -13.25 -5.24 -12.86
C SER A 226 -13.63 -6.70 -12.65
N LEU A 227 -14.92 -7.00 -12.46
CA LEU A 227 -15.40 -8.37 -12.33
C LEU A 227 -15.14 -9.19 -13.61
N VAL A 228 -15.42 -8.61 -14.78
CA VAL A 228 -15.15 -9.25 -16.07
C VAL A 228 -13.65 -9.51 -16.25
N LEU A 229 -12.79 -8.55 -15.94
CA LEU A 229 -11.33 -8.69 -16.04
C LEU A 229 -10.80 -9.79 -15.12
N LEU A 230 -11.31 -9.89 -13.88
CA LEU A 230 -10.92 -10.94 -12.95
C LEU A 230 -11.33 -12.34 -13.44
N ILE A 231 -12.53 -12.48 -14.01
CA ILE A 231 -13.01 -13.76 -14.52
C ILE A 231 -12.21 -14.20 -15.76
N LEU A 232 -11.92 -13.26 -16.68
CA LEU A 232 -11.26 -13.59 -17.95
C LEU A 232 -9.75 -13.81 -17.81
N LEU A 233 -9.08 -13.06 -16.93
CA LEU A 233 -7.61 -13.00 -16.85
C LEU A 233 -7.04 -13.70 -15.59
N GLY A 234 -7.90 -14.21 -14.69
CA GLY A 234 -7.44 -14.86 -13.47
C GLY A 234 -6.53 -13.96 -12.62
N LEU A 235 -5.32 -14.43 -12.28
CA LEU A 235 -4.35 -13.66 -11.48
C LEU A 235 -3.93 -12.35 -12.16
N ASN A 236 -3.73 -12.35 -13.49
CA ASN A 236 -3.47 -11.12 -14.25
C ASN A 236 -4.64 -10.12 -14.23
N GLY A 237 -5.84 -10.58 -13.92
CA GLY A 237 -7.02 -9.75 -13.81
C GLY A 237 -6.87 -8.63 -12.78
N LEU A 238 -6.18 -8.88 -11.67
CA LEU A 238 -5.97 -7.85 -10.64
C LEU A 238 -5.06 -6.71 -11.15
N SER A 239 -4.00 -7.03 -11.90
CA SER A 239 -3.15 -6.01 -12.55
C SER A 239 -3.95 -5.21 -13.58
N ALA A 240 -4.78 -5.90 -14.38
CA ALA A 240 -5.65 -5.26 -15.37
C ALA A 240 -6.70 -4.35 -14.70
N VAL A 241 -7.27 -4.75 -13.56
CA VAL A 241 -8.20 -3.93 -12.76
C VAL A 241 -7.54 -2.64 -12.29
N ILE A 242 -6.29 -2.70 -11.82
CA ILE A 242 -5.56 -1.51 -11.37
C ILE A 242 -5.21 -0.61 -12.57
N GLY A 243 -4.81 -1.20 -13.69
CA GLY A 243 -4.65 -0.45 -14.95
C GLY A 243 -5.96 0.24 -15.37
N TRP A 244 -7.08 -0.46 -15.30
CA TRP A 244 -8.40 0.10 -15.55
C TRP A 244 -8.78 1.23 -14.59
N TYR A 245 -8.47 1.08 -13.29
CA TYR A 245 -8.65 2.13 -12.28
C TYR A 245 -7.90 3.41 -12.65
N ILE A 246 -6.64 3.30 -13.09
CA ILE A 246 -5.82 4.44 -13.50
C ILE A 246 -6.43 5.12 -14.75
N ILE A 247 -6.76 4.34 -15.77
CA ILE A 247 -7.36 4.84 -17.02
C ILE A 247 -8.68 5.57 -16.72
N LEU A 248 -9.55 4.95 -15.91
CA LEU A 248 -10.85 5.53 -15.57
C LEU A 248 -10.69 6.81 -14.74
N SER A 249 -9.70 6.88 -13.83
CA SER A 249 -9.39 8.08 -13.05
C SER A 249 -9.00 9.25 -13.98
N ILE A 250 -8.13 9.00 -14.95
CA ILE A 250 -7.69 10.00 -15.93
C ILE A 250 -8.86 10.47 -16.82
N LEU A 251 -9.72 9.55 -17.26
CA LEU A 251 -10.85 9.87 -18.14
C LEU A 251 -11.95 10.66 -17.41
N THR A 252 -12.17 10.39 -16.13
CA THR A 252 -13.19 11.11 -15.34
C THR A 252 -12.74 12.48 -14.90
N GLN A 253 -11.44 12.73 -14.76
CA GLN A 253 -10.90 14.05 -14.45
C GLN A 253 -11.22 15.09 -15.53
N LYS A 254 -11.25 14.71 -16.81
CA LYS A 254 -11.54 15.64 -17.94
C LYS A 254 -13.00 16.10 -17.99
N ARG A 255 -13.88 15.60 -17.11
CA ARG A 255 -15.32 15.91 -17.11
C ARG A 255 -15.79 16.70 -15.87
N ALA A 256 -14.88 17.02 -14.96
CA ALA A 256 -15.11 17.87 -13.80
C ALA A 256 -14.46 19.23 -14.00
#